data_7e60fb58b4e237ee425f63d167b8e577
#
_entry.id   7e60fb58b4e237ee425f63d167b8e577
#
_cell.length_a   1.000
_cell.length_b   1.000
_cell.length_c   1.000
_cell.angle_alpha   90.00
_cell.angle_beta   90.00
_cell.angle_gamma   90.00
#
_symmetry.space_group_name_H-M   'P 1'
#
loop_
_entity.id
_entity.type
_entity.pdbx_description
1 polymer ?
#
loop_
_entity_poly.entity_id
_entity_poly.type
_entity_poly.pdbx_seq_one_letter_code
_entity_poly.pdbx_strand_id
1 'polypeptide(L)'
;NFASPSNHSPYTPSEALGEDPVAGASTFKSGTLTNSQRLDFVYQNDVHVARLLDFLDRTPDPRRPGHMLRDNTLFLFSSDNGAERSSKVCTGPLRSHKGSVYEGGHRVPFLACWPYGGVGDGRVETPGRECARLCALNDMFATVAEAIGKPLPPLHGHSYGAEDSISQLAAMKGSLTAPRVAIFPNDHKEASKKTSDKRAWVAVRSNATPLIGEWKLFLDHRYAWQQELFPQELYNLTNDLMESENLLDKPEYSRVVGFLLEQARTAAGDEGYTRQPAE
;
A
#
# COMPACT_ATOMS: atom_id res chain seq x y z
N ASN A 1 -1.83 8.08 -15.17
CA ASN A 1 -2.36 6.95 -14.41
C ASN A 1 -2.80 5.84 -15.35
N PHE A 2 -2.25 4.64 -15.17
CA PHE A 2 -2.64 3.44 -15.90
C PHE A 2 -3.27 2.47 -14.89
N ALA A 3 -4.60 2.42 -14.87
CA ALA A 3 -5.37 1.51 -14.04
C ALA A 3 -5.72 0.25 -14.84
N SER A 4 -4.89 -0.78 -14.70
CA SER A 4 -5.12 -2.05 -15.38
C SER A 4 -6.31 -2.78 -14.75
N PRO A 5 -7.24 -3.35 -15.53
CA PRO A 5 -8.27 -4.26 -15.02
C PRO A 5 -7.71 -5.64 -14.69
N SER A 6 -6.47 -5.91 -15.11
CA SER A 6 -5.85 -7.22 -14.95
C SER A 6 -5.74 -7.64 -13.49
N ASN A 7 -6.05 -8.90 -13.25
CA ASN A 7 -6.22 -9.60 -11.99
C ASN A 7 -7.57 -9.37 -11.27
N HIS A 8 -8.50 -8.56 -11.79
CA HIS A 8 -9.88 -8.52 -11.27
C HIS A 8 -10.77 -9.54 -12.02
N SER A 9 -11.71 -10.14 -11.35
CA SER A 9 -12.71 -11.03 -11.99
C SER A 9 -13.69 -10.24 -12.89
N PRO A 10 -14.16 -10.81 -14.02
CA PRO A 10 -13.81 -12.13 -14.58
C PRO A 10 -12.39 -12.15 -15.14
N TYR A 11 -11.69 -13.29 -14.95
CA TYR A 11 -10.30 -13.44 -15.43
C TYR A 11 -10.30 -13.71 -16.92
N THR A 12 -10.18 -12.66 -17.71
CA THR A 12 -10.22 -12.68 -19.18
C THR A 12 -8.93 -12.11 -19.75
N PRO A 13 -7.80 -12.85 -19.67
CA PRO A 13 -6.56 -12.41 -20.27
C PRO A 13 -6.75 -12.26 -21.79
N SER A 14 -6.11 -11.24 -22.39
CA SER A 14 -6.00 -11.12 -23.82
C SER A 14 -5.23 -12.31 -24.40
N GLU A 15 -5.49 -12.69 -25.64
CA GLU A 15 -4.66 -13.71 -26.30
C GLU A 15 -3.21 -13.26 -26.41
N ALA A 16 -3.01 -12.00 -26.82
CA ALA A 16 -1.70 -11.35 -26.91
C ALA A 16 -1.83 -9.83 -26.73
N LEU A 17 -0.73 -9.15 -26.44
CA LEU A 17 -0.55 -7.71 -26.46
C LEU A 17 0.50 -7.34 -27.51
N GLY A 18 0.07 -6.97 -28.71
CA GLY A 18 0.95 -6.89 -29.86
C GLY A 18 1.52 -8.25 -30.22
N GLU A 19 2.84 -8.40 -30.21
CA GLU A 19 3.53 -9.66 -30.50
C GLU A 19 3.74 -10.54 -29.24
N ASP A 20 3.43 -10.01 -28.05
CA ASP A 20 3.65 -10.68 -26.77
C ASP A 20 2.45 -11.61 -26.45
N PRO A 21 2.58 -12.95 -26.45
CA PRO A 21 1.52 -13.85 -26.06
C PRO A 21 1.21 -13.69 -24.57
N VAL A 22 -0.07 -13.80 -24.19
CA VAL A 22 -0.54 -13.64 -22.80
C VAL A 22 -1.31 -14.88 -22.34
N ALA A 23 -2.42 -15.22 -23.00
CA ALA A 23 -3.21 -16.39 -22.62
C ALA A 23 -2.39 -17.67 -22.77
N GLY A 24 -2.31 -18.46 -21.71
CA GLY A 24 -1.52 -19.68 -21.66
C GLY A 24 0.00 -19.47 -21.58
N ALA A 25 0.48 -18.24 -21.41
CA ALA A 25 1.91 -17.93 -21.40
C ALA A 25 2.53 -17.80 -20.00
N SER A 26 1.71 -17.66 -18.95
CA SER A 26 2.25 -17.51 -17.59
C SER A 26 2.95 -18.78 -17.10
N THR A 27 4.08 -18.59 -16.41
CA THR A 27 4.90 -19.69 -15.88
C THR A 27 5.13 -19.55 -14.38
N PHE A 28 5.32 -20.66 -13.69
CA PHE A 28 5.93 -20.71 -12.37
C PHE A 28 7.43 -20.39 -12.46
N LYS A 29 8.05 -20.10 -11.31
CA LYS A 29 9.52 -19.90 -11.23
C LYS A 29 10.33 -21.06 -11.79
N SER A 30 9.76 -22.27 -11.82
CA SER A 30 10.34 -23.47 -12.44
C SER A 30 10.36 -23.42 -13.97
N GLY A 31 9.70 -22.47 -14.62
CA GLY A 31 9.48 -22.43 -16.06
C GLY A 31 8.28 -23.26 -16.55
N THR A 32 7.59 -23.97 -15.66
CA THR A 32 6.40 -24.76 -16.02
C THR A 32 5.19 -23.85 -16.21
N LEU A 33 4.38 -24.07 -17.24
CA LEU A 33 3.14 -23.33 -17.48
C LEU A 33 2.18 -23.43 -16.28
N THR A 34 1.55 -22.32 -15.94
CA THR A 34 0.60 -22.28 -14.81
C THR A 34 -0.74 -22.93 -15.16
N ASN A 35 -1.13 -22.93 -16.44
CA ASN A 35 -2.43 -23.34 -16.94
C ASN A 35 -3.59 -22.65 -16.21
N SER A 36 -3.43 -21.37 -15.87
CA SER A 36 -4.37 -20.62 -15.08
C SER A 36 -4.69 -19.27 -15.74
N GLN A 37 -5.92 -19.08 -16.21
CA GLN A 37 -6.39 -17.81 -16.76
C GLN A 37 -6.13 -16.63 -15.82
N ARG A 38 -6.24 -16.86 -14.52
CA ARG A 38 -5.96 -15.81 -13.54
C ARG A 38 -4.49 -15.42 -13.52
N LEU A 39 -3.58 -16.39 -13.54
CA LEU A 39 -2.13 -16.12 -13.56
C LEU A 39 -1.69 -15.54 -14.90
N ASP A 40 -2.32 -15.96 -16.00
CA ASP A 40 -2.14 -15.30 -17.29
C ASP A 40 -2.59 -13.83 -17.23
N PHE A 41 -3.68 -13.54 -16.51
CA PHE A 41 -4.16 -12.18 -16.33
C PHE A 41 -3.25 -11.35 -15.41
N VAL A 42 -2.59 -11.95 -14.42
CA VAL A 42 -1.50 -11.31 -13.67
C VAL A 42 -0.30 -11.06 -14.57
N TYR A 43 0.10 -12.05 -15.37
CA TYR A 43 1.20 -11.94 -16.35
C TYR A 43 0.93 -10.83 -17.37
N GLN A 44 -0.32 -10.60 -17.74
CA GLN A 44 -0.69 -9.46 -18.60
C GLN A 44 -0.23 -8.12 -18.01
N ASN A 45 -0.24 -7.95 -16.67
CA ASN A 45 0.31 -6.75 -16.05
C ASN A 45 1.82 -6.64 -16.26
N ASP A 46 2.56 -7.74 -16.18
CA ASP A 46 4.01 -7.74 -16.43
C ASP A 46 4.30 -7.31 -17.87
N VAL A 47 3.53 -7.82 -18.84
CA VAL A 47 3.64 -7.41 -20.25
C VAL A 47 3.33 -5.92 -20.43
N HIS A 48 2.27 -5.41 -19.78
CA HIS A 48 1.96 -3.97 -19.83
C HIS A 48 3.09 -3.13 -19.25
N VAL A 49 3.63 -3.51 -18.09
CA VAL A 49 4.74 -2.80 -17.45
C VAL A 49 5.98 -2.84 -18.34
N ALA A 50 6.33 -3.99 -18.88
CA ALA A 50 7.47 -4.15 -19.80
C ALA A 50 7.34 -3.22 -21.01
N ARG A 51 6.17 -3.16 -21.66
CA ARG A 51 5.90 -2.29 -22.81
C ARG A 51 5.96 -0.80 -22.44
N LEU A 52 5.46 -0.41 -21.26
CA LEU A 52 5.57 0.96 -20.77
C LEU A 52 7.03 1.36 -20.52
N LEU A 53 7.81 0.48 -19.91
CA LEU A 53 9.22 0.73 -19.65
C LEU A 53 10.01 0.81 -20.95
N ASP A 54 9.78 -0.10 -21.90
CA ASP A 54 10.40 -0.10 -23.23
C ASP A 54 10.07 1.20 -23.99
N PHE A 55 8.82 1.66 -23.93
CA PHE A 55 8.45 2.95 -24.52
C PHE A 55 9.24 4.11 -23.91
N LEU A 56 9.37 4.14 -22.58
CA LEU A 56 10.13 5.19 -21.88
C LEU A 56 11.64 5.12 -22.19
N ASP A 57 12.18 3.94 -22.35
CA ASP A 57 13.60 3.70 -22.64
C ASP A 57 13.98 4.07 -24.08
N ARG A 58 13.03 4.02 -25.03
CA ARG A 58 13.27 4.33 -26.45
C ARG A 58 12.83 5.73 -26.87
N THR A 59 12.08 6.43 -26.03
CA THR A 59 11.53 7.75 -26.36
C THR A 59 12.44 8.86 -25.84
N PRO A 60 13.05 9.69 -26.70
CA PRO A 60 13.84 10.83 -26.28
C PRO A 60 13.01 11.82 -25.46
N ASP A 61 13.59 12.37 -24.39
CA ASP A 61 12.94 13.43 -23.60
C ASP A 61 13.07 14.78 -24.35
N PRO A 62 11.97 15.35 -24.86
CA PRO A 62 12.01 16.61 -25.59
C PRO A 62 12.47 17.79 -24.73
N ARG A 63 12.40 17.68 -23.42
CA ARG A 63 12.81 18.70 -22.44
C ARG A 63 14.31 18.61 -22.11
N ARG A 64 14.97 17.49 -22.44
CA ARG A 64 16.37 17.20 -22.09
C ARG A 64 17.08 16.45 -23.21
N PRO A 65 17.64 17.18 -24.20
CA PRO A 65 18.37 16.56 -25.31
C PRO A 65 19.47 15.59 -24.81
N GLY A 66 19.56 14.42 -25.41
CA GLY A 66 20.50 13.38 -25.05
C GLY A 66 20.04 12.43 -23.94
N HIS A 67 18.84 12.63 -23.38
CA HIS A 67 18.21 11.76 -22.38
C HIS A 67 16.97 11.09 -22.92
N MET A 68 16.58 9.96 -22.31
CA MET A 68 15.31 9.27 -22.57
C MET A 68 14.24 9.67 -21.53
N LEU A 69 12.98 9.48 -21.87
CA LEU A 69 11.88 9.74 -20.91
C LEU A 69 12.06 8.96 -19.61
N ARG A 70 12.61 7.75 -19.66
CA ARG A 70 12.89 6.90 -18.51
C ARG A 70 13.72 7.61 -17.44
N ASP A 71 14.73 8.38 -17.85
CA ASP A 71 15.65 9.04 -16.93
C ASP A 71 14.92 9.97 -15.96
N ASN A 72 13.87 10.66 -16.44
CA ASN A 72 13.15 11.66 -15.67
C ASN A 72 11.65 11.36 -15.51
N THR A 73 11.28 10.10 -15.45
CA THR A 73 9.93 9.64 -15.13
C THR A 73 9.91 9.00 -13.74
N LEU A 74 9.10 9.53 -12.84
CA LEU A 74 8.77 8.87 -11.59
C LEU A 74 7.76 7.75 -11.90
N PHE A 75 8.25 6.51 -11.94
CA PHE A 75 7.44 5.32 -12.16
C PHE A 75 7.04 4.73 -10.82
N LEU A 76 5.74 4.59 -10.59
CA LEU A 76 5.17 4.01 -9.38
C LEU A 76 4.29 2.82 -9.77
N PHE A 77 4.48 1.70 -9.11
CA PHE A 77 3.65 0.50 -9.29
C PHE A 77 3.09 0.05 -7.95
N SER A 78 1.79 -0.20 -7.90
CA SER A 78 1.11 -0.76 -6.72
C SER A 78 -0.18 -1.46 -7.13
N SER A 79 -0.83 -2.11 -6.15
CA SER A 79 -2.21 -2.56 -6.23
C SER A 79 -3.10 -1.68 -5.36
N ASP A 80 -4.36 -1.55 -5.70
CA ASP A 80 -5.37 -0.78 -4.95
C ASP A 80 -5.78 -1.47 -3.63
N ASN A 81 -5.72 -2.79 -3.58
CA ASN A 81 -6.10 -3.63 -2.43
C ASN A 81 -5.46 -5.02 -2.53
N GLY A 82 -5.62 -5.81 -1.48
CA GLY A 82 -5.16 -7.19 -1.44
C GLY A 82 -5.92 -8.12 -2.38
N ALA A 83 -5.50 -9.38 -2.44
CA ALA A 83 -6.06 -10.36 -3.36
C ALA A 83 -7.53 -10.67 -3.12
N GLU A 84 -8.25 -11.06 -4.16
CA GLU A 84 -9.66 -11.42 -4.07
C GLU A 84 -9.90 -12.71 -3.27
N ARG A 85 -11.08 -12.81 -2.64
CA ARG A 85 -11.49 -13.93 -1.79
C ARG A 85 -11.43 -15.29 -2.47
N SER A 86 -11.67 -15.35 -3.78
CA SER A 86 -11.71 -16.61 -4.54
C SER A 86 -10.35 -17.29 -4.69
N SER A 87 -9.27 -16.62 -4.33
CA SER A 87 -7.92 -17.12 -4.51
C SER A 87 -7.21 -17.39 -3.21
N LYS A 88 -7.20 -18.62 -2.77
CA LYS A 88 -6.42 -19.08 -1.62
C LYS A 88 -4.89 -18.98 -1.83
N VAL A 89 -4.44 -18.76 -3.05
CA VAL A 89 -3.01 -18.81 -3.43
C VAL A 89 -2.39 -17.40 -3.56
N CYS A 90 -3.20 -16.34 -3.63
CA CYS A 90 -2.71 -15.02 -4.03
C CYS A 90 -2.35 -14.08 -2.89
N THR A 91 -2.69 -14.41 -1.65
CA THR A 91 -2.26 -13.63 -0.47
C THR A 91 -0.94 -14.15 0.12
N GLY A 92 -0.40 -15.24 -0.43
CA GLY A 92 0.75 -15.91 0.16
C GLY A 92 0.47 -16.30 1.61
N PRO A 93 1.38 -15.97 2.55
CA PRO A 93 1.18 -16.28 3.96
C PRO A 93 0.23 -15.31 4.67
N LEU A 94 -0.23 -14.24 4.02
CA LEU A 94 -1.01 -13.18 4.68
C LEU A 94 -2.44 -13.65 4.97
N ARG A 95 -2.92 -13.30 6.15
CA ARG A 95 -4.27 -13.64 6.59
C ARG A 95 -5.32 -12.85 5.81
N SER A 96 -6.41 -13.52 5.43
CA SER A 96 -7.60 -12.94 4.79
C SER A 96 -7.34 -12.44 3.35
N HIS A 97 -8.12 -11.45 2.87
CA HIS A 97 -8.20 -11.03 1.47
C HIS A 97 -8.82 -9.62 1.38
N LYS A 98 -8.93 -9.09 0.17
CA LYS A 98 -9.60 -7.83 -0.18
C LYS A 98 -10.86 -7.57 0.68
N GLY A 99 -10.96 -6.35 1.22
CA GLY A 99 -12.06 -5.91 2.07
C GLY A 99 -11.89 -6.30 3.54
N SER A 100 -10.71 -6.73 3.95
CA SER A 100 -10.38 -7.08 5.33
C SER A 100 -9.30 -6.16 5.88
N VAL A 101 -9.34 -5.91 7.19
CA VAL A 101 -8.28 -5.19 7.93
C VAL A 101 -7.06 -6.07 8.24
N TYR A 102 -7.11 -7.40 8.01
CA TYR A 102 -5.94 -8.27 8.09
C TYR A 102 -4.97 -8.00 6.94
N GLU A 103 -3.69 -8.36 7.11
CA GLU A 103 -2.63 -8.02 6.15
C GLU A 103 -2.95 -8.44 4.70
N GLY A 104 -3.60 -9.58 4.50
CA GLY A 104 -4.01 -10.04 3.16
C GLY A 104 -5.04 -9.15 2.46
N GLY A 105 -5.70 -8.25 3.18
CA GLY A 105 -6.69 -7.33 2.63
C GLY A 105 -6.13 -6.01 2.11
N HIS A 106 -4.99 -5.55 2.65
CA HIS A 106 -4.47 -4.21 2.37
C HIS A 106 -2.94 -4.14 2.21
N ARG A 107 -2.18 -5.17 2.56
CA ARG A 107 -0.74 -5.20 2.30
C ARG A 107 -0.50 -5.52 0.83
N VAL A 108 -0.11 -4.51 0.08
CA VAL A 108 0.10 -4.59 -1.38
C VAL A 108 1.56 -4.33 -1.74
N PRO A 109 2.05 -4.83 -2.89
CA PRO A 109 3.37 -4.46 -3.38
C PRO A 109 3.40 -2.95 -3.68
N PHE A 110 4.55 -2.34 -3.43
CA PHE A 110 4.83 -0.97 -3.82
C PHE A 110 6.26 -0.86 -4.37
N LEU A 111 6.39 -0.40 -5.60
CA LEU A 111 7.66 -0.23 -6.27
C LEU A 111 7.76 1.21 -6.81
N ALA A 112 8.94 1.81 -6.69
CA ALA A 112 9.21 3.15 -7.20
C ALA A 112 10.56 3.18 -7.92
N CYS A 113 10.62 3.90 -9.04
CA CYS A 113 11.84 4.14 -9.77
C CYS A 113 11.81 5.54 -10.41
N TRP A 114 12.88 6.33 -10.21
CA TRP A 114 13.07 7.63 -10.83
C TRP A 114 14.58 7.97 -10.82
N PRO A 115 15.34 7.55 -11.85
CA PRO A 115 16.79 7.68 -11.85
C PRO A 115 17.26 9.12 -11.61
N TYR A 116 16.72 10.08 -12.36
CA TYR A 116 17.08 11.49 -12.20
C TYR A 116 16.70 12.06 -10.81
N GLY A 117 15.62 11.58 -10.24
CA GLY A 117 15.17 11.96 -8.89
C GLY A 117 15.91 11.25 -7.76
N GLY A 118 16.83 10.33 -8.04
CA GLY A 118 17.58 9.58 -7.02
C GLY A 118 16.77 8.46 -6.36
N VAL A 119 15.73 7.94 -7.04
CA VAL A 119 14.96 6.78 -6.61
C VAL A 119 15.32 5.59 -7.50
N GLY A 120 16.29 4.79 -7.04
CA GLY A 120 16.93 3.77 -7.89
C GLY A 120 17.75 4.38 -9.03
N ASP A 121 18.40 3.54 -9.80
CA ASP A 121 19.22 3.95 -10.97
C ASP A 121 18.60 3.54 -12.31
N GLY A 122 17.47 2.85 -12.28
CA GLY A 122 16.76 2.36 -13.47
C GLY A 122 17.39 1.16 -14.16
N ARG A 123 18.44 0.56 -13.58
CA ARG A 123 19.15 -0.56 -14.17
C ARG A 123 18.64 -1.89 -13.62
N VAL A 124 18.46 -2.86 -14.50
CA VAL A 124 17.97 -4.20 -14.13
C VAL A 124 19.03 -4.98 -13.33
N GLU A 125 20.31 -4.70 -13.58
CA GLU A 125 21.44 -5.39 -12.96
C GLU A 125 21.67 -4.93 -11.50
N THR A 126 21.17 -3.74 -11.15
CA THR A 126 21.32 -3.21 -9.80
C THR A 126 20.16 -3.68 -8.92
N PRO A 127 20.44 -4.42 -7.85
CA PRO A 127 19.39 -4.83 -6.91
C PRO A 127 18.62 -3.63 -6.36
N GLY A 128 17.30 -3.71 -6.37
CA GLY A 128 16.43 -2.69 -5.78
C GLY A 128 16.68 -2.55 -4.29
N ARG A 129 16.66 -1.31 -3.79
CA ARG A 129 16.73 -1.05 -2.36
C ARG A 129 15.38 -1.37 -1.72
N GLU A 130 15.40 -2.10 -0.63
CA GLU A 130 14.22 -2.30 0.21
C GLU A 130 14.08 -1.17 1.23
N CYS A 131 12.85 -0.77 1.50
CA CYS A 131 12.51 0.23 2.50
C CYS A 131 11.40 -0.32 3.41
N ALA A 132 11.73 -0.57 4.67
CA ALA A 132 10.79 -1.08 5.67
C ALA A 132 9.92 0.02 6.31
N ARG A 133 9.90 1.23 5.74
CA ARG A 133 9.09 2.31 6.28
C ARG A 133 7.61 2.10 6.03
N LEU A 134 6.82 2.47 7.04
CA LEU A 134 5.37 2.46 6.93
C LEU A 134 4.94 3.50 5.89
N CYS A 135 4.19 3.05 4.89
CA CYS A 135 3.68 3.84 3.78
C CYS A 135 2.24 3.43 3.47
N ALA A 136 1.44 4.39 3.06
CA ALA A 136 0.07 4.16 2.60
C ALA A 136 -0.14 4.80 1.22
N LEU A 137 -1.12 4.30 0.44
CA LEU A 137 -1.33 4.81 -0.91
C LEU A 137 -1.76 6.28 -0.95
N ASN A 138 -2.44 6.77 0.08
CA ASN A 138 -2.76 8.20 0.22
C ASN A 138 -1.51 9.10 0.34
N ASP A 139 -0.34 8.55 0.71
CA ASP A 139 0.93 9.27 0.76
C ASP A 139 1.43 9.70 -0.63
N MET A 140 0.90 9.08 -1.68
CA MET A 140 1.31 9.39 -3.05
C MET A 140 0.94 10.81 -3.46
N PHE A 141 -0.11 11.40 -2.89
CA PHE A 141 -0.45 12.78 -3.17
C PHE A 141 0.67 13.74 -2.72
N ALA A 142 1.10 13.65 -1.46
CA ALA A 142 2.18 14.48 -0.93
C ALA A 142 3.53 14.15 -1.61
N THR A 143 3.79 12.89 -1.89
CA THR A 143 5.02 12.44 -2.56
C THR A 143 5.15 13.03 -3.97
N VAL A 144 4.07 13.00 -4.75
CA VAL A 144 4.06 13.58 -6.10
C VAL A 144 4.14 15.10 -6.03
N ALA A 145 3.41 15.74 -5.10
CA ALA A 145 3.47 17.20 -4.91
C ALA A 145 4.91 17.65 -4.62
N GLU A 146 5.61 16.97 -3.70
CA GLU A 146 7.02 17.25 -3.40
C GLU A 146 7.92 17.02 -4.63
N ALA A 147 7.74 15.91 -5.35
CA ALA A 147 8.54 15.58 -6.53
C ALA A 147 8.44 16.64 -7.63
N ILE A 148 7.29 17.31 -7.77
CA ILE A 148 7.08 18.41 -8.75
C ILE A 148 7.24 19.80 -8.14
N GLY A 149 7.67 19.91 -6.89
CA GLY A 149 7.91 21.19 -6.20
C GLY A 149 6.62 22.01 -5.95
N LYS A 150 5.49 21.36 -5.72
CA LYS A 150 4.21 22.02 -5.42
C LYS A 150 3.86 21.88 -3.94
N PRO A 151 3.39 22.96 -3.28
CA PRO A 151 2.93 22.88 -1.91
C PRO A 151 1.67 22.02 -1.82
N LEU A 152 1.46 21.44 -0.64
CA LEU A 152 0.20 20.77 -0.32
C LEU A 152 -0.89 21.83 -0.03
N PRO A 153 -2.19 21.47 -0.23
CA PRO A 153 -3.28 22.31 0.22
C PRO A 153 -3.15 22.63 1.73
N PRO A 154 -3.59 23.80 2.18
CA PRO A 154 -3.62 24.13 3.60
C PRO A 154 -4.56 23.19 4.35
N LEU A 155 -4.27 22.93 5.64
CA LEU A 155 -5.13 22.09 6.49
C LEU A 155 -6.35 22.83 7.03
N HIS A 156 -6.38 24.16 6.94
CA HIS A 156 -7.43 25.01 7.50
C HIS A 156 -8.19 25.76 6.40
N GLY A 157 -9.48 25.99 6.62
CA GLY A 157 -10.37 26.67 5.69
C GLY A 157 -11.28 25.70 4.91
N HIS A 158 -11.82 26.17 3.79
CA HIS A 158 -12.74 25.38 2.96
C HIS A 158 -12.05 24.48 1.92
N SER A 159 -10.72 24.45 1.92
CA SER A 159 -9.93 23.63 0.98
C SER A 159 -9.37 22.43 1.72
N TYR A 160 -10.08 21.31 1.64
CA TYR A 160 -9.63 20.04 2.19
C TYR A 160 -8.88 19.26 1.12
N GLY A 161 -7.84 18.54 1.52
CA GLY A 161 -7.11 17.63 0.66
C GLY A 161 -5.75 17.25 1.21
N ALA A 162 -5.42 15.97 1.12
CA ALA A 162 -4.17 15.39 1.57
C ALA A 162 -3.91 15.50 3.08
N GLU A 163 -4.95 15.55 3.91
CA GLU A 163 -4.88 15.67 5.37
C GLU A 163 -4.05 14.56 5.99
N ASP A 164 -4.18 13.35 5.44
CA ASP A 164 -3.47 12.14 5.88
C ASP A 164 -2.28 11.78 5.00
N SER A 165 -1.89 12.65 4.06
CA SER A 165 -0.84 12.37 3.11
C SER A 165 0.51 12.89 3.62
N ILE A 166 1.48 11.99 3.75
CA ILE A 166 2.85 12.30 4.17
C ILE A 166 3.80 11.88 3.05
N SER A 167 4.64 12.81 2.58
CA SER A 167 5.57 12.48 1.50
C SER A 167 6.53 11.36 1.87
N GLN A 168 6.66 10.40 0.98
CA GLN A 168 7.59 9.28 1.06
C GLN A 168 8.83 9.51 0.18
N LEU A 169 8.98 10.66 -0.47
CA LEU A 169 10.05 10.91 -1.43
C LEU A 169 11.43 10.77 -0.79
N ALA A 170 11.62 11.31 0.41
CA ALA A 170 12.88 11.16 1.14
C ALA A 170 13.20 9.69 1.47
N ALA A 171 12.20 8.91 1.88
CA ALA A 171 12.36 7.47 2.12
C ALA A 171 12.69 6.71 0.82
N MET A 172 12.02 7.03 -0.29
CA MET A 172 12.31 6.48 -1.61
C MET A 172 13.74 6.78 -2.07
N LYS A 173 14.31 7.91 -1.67
CA LYS A 173 15.72 8.29 -1.92
C LYS A 173 16.70 7.66 -0.92
N GLY A 174 16.22 6.92 0.08
CA GLY A 174 17.05 6.27 1.09
C GLY A 174 17.36 7.12 2.32
N SER A 175 16.69 8.26 2.49
CA SER A 175 16.80 9.06 3.70
C SER A 175 16.09 8.38 4.88
N LEU A 176 16.65 8.59 6.09
CA LEU A 176 16.07 8.08 7.35
C LEU A 176 15.16 9.11 8.05
N THR A 177 14.73 10.17 7.36
CA THR A 177 13.88 11.22 7.94
C THR A 177 12.53 10.68 8.43
N ALA A 178 11.89 11.45 9.29
CA ALA A 178 10.73 11.10 10.11
C ALA A 178 9.71 10.20 9.40
N PRO A 179 9.45 9.01 9.91
CA PRO A 179 8.51 8.08 9.31
C PRO A 179 7.08 8.52 9.61
N ARG A 180 6.16 8.00 8.81
CA ARG A 180 4.75 7.93 9.21
C ARG A 180 4.66 7.12 10.52
N VAL A 181 4.01 7.69 11.53
CA VAL A 181 3.90 7.05 12.85
C VAL A 181 2.91 5.88 12.81
N ALA A 182 1.78 6.06 12.14
CA ALA A 182 0.75 5.03 12.04
C ALA A 182 -0.01 5.09 10.71
N ILE A 183 -0.60 3.96 10.32
CA ILE A 183 -1.64 3.86 9.28
C ILE A 183 -2.90 3.23 9.89
N PHE A 184 -4.05 3.54 9.27
CA PHE A 184 -5.37 3.17 9.77
C PHE A 184 -6.15 2.38 8.72
N PRO A 185 -5.82 1.08 8.50
CA PRO A 185 -6.61 0.23 7.62
C PRO A 185 -8.03 0.08 8.15
N ASN A 186 -9.01 0.12 7.26
CA ASN A 186 -10.40 -0.16 7.59
C ASN A 186 -10.99 -1.21 6.65
N ASP A 187 -12.00 -1.91 7.09
CA ASP A 187 -12.77 -2.77 6.20
C ASP A 187 -13.90 -1.97 5.55
N HIS A 188 -14.14 -2.25 4.26
CA HIS A 188 -15.24 -1.65 3.49
C HIS A 188 -16.59 -2.33 3.71
N LYS A 189 -16.70 -3.19 4.68
CA LYS A 189 -17.99 -3.76 5.02
C LYS A 189 -18.84 -2.66 5.66
N GLU A 190 -19.39 -1.80 4.82
CA GLU A 190 -20.62 -1.14 5.19
C GLU A 190 -21.50 -2.18 5.87
N ALA A 191 -21.93 -1.86 7.07
CA ALA A 191 -22.83 -2.71 7.84
C ALA A 191 -23.88 -3.28 6.91
N SER A 192 -23.74 -4.53 6.53
CA SER A 192 -24.71 -5.19 5.68
C SER A 192 -26.06 -5.02 6.34
N LYS A 193 -27.03 -4.39 5.65
CA LYS A 193 -28.39 -4.19 6.15
C LYS A 193 -29.08 -5.50 6.55
N LYS A 194 -28.45 -6.65 6.26
CA LYS A 194 -29.00 -7.99 6.47
C LYS A 194 -28.45 -8.73 7.69
N THR A 195 -27.42 -8.26 8.36
CA THR A 195 -26.87 -8.91 9.55
C THR A 195 -26.94 -7.98 10.74
N SER A 196 -27.37 -8.50 11.89
CA SER A 196 -27.38 -7.79 13.18
C SER A 196 -25.96 -7.47 13.68
N ASP A 197 -24.93 -8.03 13.06
CA ASP A 197 -23.54 -7.81 13.40
C ASP A 197 -22.93 -6.74 12.47
N LYS A 198 -23.11 -5.48 12.89
CA LYS A 198 -22.68 -4.29 12.17
C LYS A 198 -21.24 -3.88 12.54
N ARG A 199 -20.34 -4.81 12.78
CA ARG A 199 -18.96 -4.50 13.14
C ARG A 199 -18.18 -4.05 11.91
N ALA A 200 -17.92 -2.76 11.83
CA ALA A 200 -16.84 -2.25 11.00
C ALA A 200 -15.56 -2.30 11.84
N TRP A 201 -14.52 -2.90 11.33
CA TRP A 201 -13.24 -3.00 12.00
C TRP A 201 -12.30 -1.94 11.44
N VAL A 202 -11.62 -1.26 12.35
CA VAL A 202 -10.48 -0.40 12.05
C VAL A 202 -9.25 -1.01 12.69
N ALA A 203 -8.12 -0.91 12.05
CA ALA A 203 -6.85 -1.27 12.69
C ALA A 203 -5.93 -0.05 12.74
N VAL A 204 -5.04 -0.04 13.73
CA VAL A 204 -3.92 0.88 13.83
C VAL A 204 -2.65 0.06 13.67
N ARG A 205 -1.85 0.36 12.67
CA ARG A 205 -0.55 -0.26 12.46
C ARG A 205 0.56 0.77 12.64
N SER A 206 1.57 0.44 13.43
CA SER A 206 2.71 1.31 13.71
C SER A 206 3.99 0.50 13.93
N ASN A 207 5.13 1.09 13.58
CA ASN A 207 6.47 0.64 13.93
C ASN A 207 7.19 1.60 14.89
N ALA A 208 6.49 2.60 15.41
CA ALA A 208 7.00 3.60 16.36
C ALA A 208 6.55 3.34 17.81
N THR A 209 6.11 2.13 18.11
CA THR A 209 5.61 1.75 19.44
C THR A 209 6.73 1.69 20.50
N PRO A 210 6.39 1.71 21.80
CA PRO A 210 7.36 1.60 22.90
C PRO A 210 8.19 0.30 22.91
N LEU A 211 7.70 -0.75 22.25
CA LEU A 211 8.43 -2.00 22.01
C LEU A 211 8.85 -2.09 20.56
N ILE A 212 10.10 -2.52 20.32
CA ILE A 212 10.63 -2.70 18.97
C ILE A 212 9.77 -3.69 18.18
N GLY A 213 9.42 -3.33 16.95
CA GLY A 213 8.66 -4.18 16.04
C GLY A 213 7.52 -3.44 15.35
N GLU A 214 6.89 -4.12 14.41
CA GLU A 214 5.67 -3.67 13.75
C GLU A 214 4.46 -4.24 14.52
N TRP A 215 3.60 -3.36 14.98
CA TRP A 215 2.44 -3.73 15.78
C TRP A 215 1.15 -3.29 15.12
N LYS A 216 0.11 -4.08 15.31
CA LYS A 216 -1.22 -3.80 14.77
C LYS A 216 -2.30 -4.12 15.79
N LEU A 217 -3.10 -3.10 16.10
CA LEU A 217 -4.23 -3.18 17.01
C LEU A 217 -5.53 -3.08 16.22
N PHE A 218 -6.42 -4.02 16.42
CA PHE A 218 -7.77 -4.00 15.88
C PHE A 218 -8.74 -3.37 16.86
N LEU A 219 -9.61 -2.53 16.34
CA LEU A 219 -10.58 -1.77 17.11
C LEU A 219 -11.98 -2.03 16.60
N ASP A 220 -12.94 -2.18 17.52
CA ASP A 220 -14.36 -2.14 17.18
C ASP A 220 -14.76 -0.69 16.85
N HIS A 221 -15.15 -0.48 15.60
CA HIS A 221 -15.46 0.84 15.06
C HIS A 221 -16.91 1.28 15.30
N ARG A 222 -17.76 0.43 15.88
CA ARG A 222 -19.19 0.77 16.08
C ARG A 222 -19.44 2.09 16.78
N TYR A 223 -18.45 2.51 17.58
CA TYR A 223 -18.48 3.72 18.41
C TYR A 223 -17.39 4.72 18.09
N ALA A 224 -16.67 4.58 16.96
CA ALA A 224 -15.58 5.50 16.63
C ALA A 224 -16.07 6.96 16.54
N TRP A 225 -17.26 7.19 16.01
CA TRP A 225 -17.90 8.50 16.00
C TRP A 225 -18.36 8.99 17.39
N GLN A 226 -18.38 8.11 18.41
CA GLN A 226 -18.60 8.42 19.81
C GLN A 226 -17.30 8.53 20.61
N GLN A 227 -16.15 8.47 19.93
CA GLN A 227 -14.79 8.47 20.52
C GLN A 227 -14.50 7.28 21.47
N GLU A 228 -15.35 6.27 21.47
CA GLU A 228 -15.15 5.04 22.21
C GLU A 228 -14.51 3.99 21.29
N LEU A 229 -13.24 3.68 21.53
CA LEU A 229 -12.46 2.71 20.76
C LEU A 229 -12.18 1.50 21.64
N PHE A 230 -12.69 0.35 21.24
CA PHE A 230 -12.53 -0.91 22.00
C PHE A 230 -11.53 -1.83 21.30
N PRO A 231 -10.36 -2.11 21.92
CA PRO A 231 -9.41 -3.11 21.44
C PRO A 231 -10.08 -4.49 21.28
N GLN A 232 -9.77 -5.16 20.18
CA GLN A 232 -10.29 -6.50 19.89
C GLN A 232 -9.17 -7.53 19.72
N GLU A 233 -8.11 -7.17 18.98
CA GLU A 233 -7.00 -8.04 18.71
C GLU A 233 -5.70 -7.22 18.61
N LEU A 234 -4.58 -7.80 19.08
CA LEU A 234 -3.23 -7.21 18.96
C LEU A 234 -2.28 -8.22 18.34
N TYR A 235 -1.50 -7.79 17.36
CA TYR A 235 -0.50 -8.62 16.68
C TYR A 235 0.86 -7.93 16.59
N ASN A 236 1.91 -8.74 16.71
CA ASN A 236 3.28 -8.33 16.39
C ASN A 236 3.65 -8.82 14.98
N LEU A 237 3.50 -7.99 13.99
CA LEU A 237 3.70 -8.35 12.59
C LEU A 237 5.17 -8.66 12.23
N THR A 238 6.13 -8.26 13.07
CA THR A 238 7.53 -8.62 12.86
C THR A 238 7.75 -10.13 13.04
N ASN A 239 7.05 -10.72 14.01
CA ASN A 239 7.22 -12.14 14.37
C ASN A 239 6.07 -13.01 13.85
N ASP A 240 4.90 -12.41 13.64
CA ASP A 240 3.65 -13.07 13.24
C ASP A 240 2.95 -12.28 12.13
N LEU A 241 3.53 -12.31 10.93
CA LEU A 241 2.95 -11.66 9.75
C LEU A 241 1.60 -12.29 9.33
N MET A 242 1.33 -13.52 9.80
CA MET A 242 0.08 -14.24 9.54
C MET A 242 -1.06 -13.85 10.48
N GLU A 243 -0.78 -13.00 11.48
CA GLU A 243 -1.78 -12.56 12.46
C GLU A 243 -2.50 -13.74 13.13
N SER A 244 -1.72 -14.74 13.57
CA SER A 244 -2.22 -16.02 14.09
C SER A 244 -2.38 -16.03 15.60
N GLU A 245 -1.57 -15.26 16.34
CA GLU A 245 -1.57 -15.22 17.81
C GLU A 245 -2.05 -13.84 18.31
N ASN A 246 -3.27 -13.80 18.85
CA ASN A 246 -3.77 -12.56 19.48
C ASN A 246 -3.07 -12.33 20.84
N LEU A 247 -2.40 -11.19 20.96
CA LEU A 247 -1.60 -10.81 22.12
C LEU A 247 -2.31 -9.82 23.05
N LEU A 248 -3.58 -9.47 22.80
CA LEU A 248 -4.28 -8.38 23.48
C LEU A 248 -4.35 -8.59 25.01
N ASP A 249 -4.61 -9.82 25.43
CA ASP A 249 -4.80 -10.14 26.87
C ASP A 249 -3.48 -10.34 27.64
N LYS A 250 -2.32 -10.16 26.96
CA LYS A 250 -1.00 -10.29 27.60
C LYS A 250 -0.57 -8.97 28.24
N PRO A 251 -0.43 -8.90 29.58
CA PRO A 251 -0.16 -7.64 30.31
C PRO A 251 1.13 -6.92 29.88
N GLU A 252 2.14 -7.67 29.45
CA GLU A 252 3.42 -7.13 28.99
C GLU A 252 3.29 -6.20 27.78
N TYR A 253 2.20 -6.30 27.01
CA TYR A 253 1.95 -5.46 25.83
C TYR A 253 0.99 -4.30 26.09
N SER A 254 0.56 -4.08 27.33
CA SER A 254 -0.37 -2.99 27.70
C SER A 254 0.11 -1.60 27.23
N ARG A 255 1.42 -1.34 27.29
CA ARG A 255 2.00 -0.08 26.81
C ARG A 255 1.89 0.08 25.28
N VAL A 256 1.99 -1.02 24.52
CA VAL A 256 1.78 -1.02 23.07
C VAL A 256 0.33 -0.72 22.73
N VAL A 257 -0.60 -1.39 23.43
CA VAL A 257 -2.05 -1.13 23.29
C VAL A 257 -2.35 0.35 23.59
N GLY A 258 -1.85 0.89 24.71
CA GLY A 258 -2.04 2.28 25.07
C GLY A 258 -1.53 3.26 24.01
N PHE A 259 -0.34 3.04 23.45
CA PHE A 259 0.23 3.84 22.39
C PHE A 259 -0.64 3.80 21.12
N LEU A 260 -1.04 2.62 20.66
CA LEU A 260 -1.84 2.46 19.44
C LEU A 260 -3.25 3.05 19.60
N LEU A 261 -3.85 2.93 20.79
CA LEU A 261 -5.12 3.60 21.11
C LEU A 261 -5.00 5.11 21.04
N GLU A 262 -3.90 5.68 21.52
CA GLU A 262 -3.65 7.12 21.46
C GLU A 262 -3.53 7.61 20.01
N GLN A 263 -2.82 6.85 19.15
CA GLN A 263 -2.75 7.15 17.73
C GLN A 263 -4.16 7.14 17.09
N ALA A 264 -4.98 6.16 17.44
CA ALA A 264 -6.35 6.06 16.93
C ALA A 264 -7.23 7.24 17.41
N ARG A 265 -7.14 7.64 18.67
CA ARG A 265 -7.88 8.80 19.21
C ARG A 265 -7.46 10.09 18.54
N THR A 266 -6.16 10.29 18.34
CA THR A 266 -5.65 11.47 17.65
C THR A 266 -6.19 11.55 16.21
N ALA A 267 -6.21 10.42 15.49
CA ALA A 267 -6.75 10.38 14.14
C ALA A 267 -8.27 10.52 14.07
N ALA A 268 -8.99 10.11 15.13
CA ALA A 268 -10.45 10.21 15.23
C ALA A 268 -10.94 11.52 15.87
N GLY A 269 -10.03 12.38 16.34
CA GLY A 269 -10.36 13.68 16.93
C GLY A 269 -10.99 14.64 15.93
N ASP A 270 -11.45 15.81 16.43
CA ASP A 270 -12.22 16.79 15.65
C ASP A 270 -11.51 17.26 14.37
N GLU A 271 -10.19 17.27 14.35
CA GLU A 271 -9.41 17.66 13.16
C GLU A 271 -8.96 16.46 12.33
N GLY A 272 -8.84 15.26 12.90
CA GLY A 272 -8.57 14.00 12.21
C GLY A 272 -7.28 13.91 11.39
N TYR A 273 -6.37 14.87 11.52
CA TYR A 273 -5.21 15.01 10.65
C TYR A 273 -4.01 14.20 11.17
N THR A 274 -3.37 13.45 10.28
CA THR A 274 -2.08 12.81 10.55
C THR A 274 -0.90 13.63 10.03
N ARG A 275 -1.15 14.59 9.15
CA ARG A 275 -0.18 15.56 8.67
C ARG A 275 -0.09 16.73 9.66
N GLN A 276 1.13 17.06 10.11
CA GLN A 276 1.34 18.25 10.91
C GLN A 276 1.18 19.51 10.05
N PRO A 277 0.56 20.59 10.57
CA PRO A 277 0.58 21.89 9.92
C PRO A 277 2.03 22.32 9.64
N ALA A 278 2.27 22.98 8.53
CA ALA A 278 3.54 23.67 8.33
C ALA A 278 3.63 24.84 9.33
N GLU A 279 4.74 24.91 10.07
CA GLU A 279 5.05 26.06 10.94
C GLU A 279 5.24 27.34 10.14
#